data_ebaf914a850f08a20bbf57337468a059
#
_entry.id   ebaf914a850f08a20bbf57337468a059
#
_cell.length_a   1.000
_cell.length_b   1.000
_cell.length_c   1.000
_cell.angle_alpha   90.00
_cell.angle_beta   90.00
_cell.angle_gamma   90.00
#
_symmetry.space_group_name_H-M   'P 1'
#
loop_
_entity.id
_entity.type
_entity.pdbx_description
1 polymer ?
#
loop_
_entity_poly.entity_id
_entity_poly.type
_entity_poly.pdbx_seq_one_letter_code
_entity_poly.pdbx_strand_id
1 'polypeptide(L)' 'MKFLLTVFICSITGGDCYTNPNYPKTFDSHYDCMRAGLVEAYEILIADGNFTEEQINNLQLYPKFVCAPI' A
#
# COMPACT_ATOMS: atom_id res chain seq x y z
N MET A 1 -19.85 9.24 -6.39
CA MET A 1 -19.39 8.32 -5.35
C MET A 1 -17.88 8.47 -5.21
N LYS A 2 -17.39 8.51 -3.97
CA LYS A 2 -15.95 8.60 -3.71
C LYS A 2 -15.43 7.29 -3.17
N PHE A 3 -14.13 7.09 -3.33
CA PHE A 3 -13.45 5.90 -2.86
C PHE A 3 -12.29 6.29 -1.95
N LEU A 4 -12.17 5.58 -0.85
CA LEU A 4 -11.12 5.79 0.14
C LEU A 4 -10.00 4.77 -0.10
N LEU A 5 -8.79 5.28 -0.36
CA LEU A 5 -7.62 4.44 -0.55
C LEU A 5 -6.85 4.32 0.74
N THR A 6 -6.60 3.10 1.18
CA THR A 6 -5.69 2.80 2.28
C THR A 6 -4.64 1.82 1.78
N VAL A 7 -3.37 2.11 2.06
CA VAL A 7 -2.25 1.27 1.61
C VAL A 7 -1.54 0.68 2.83
N PHE A 8 -1.26 -0.61 2.76
CA PHE A 8 -0.59 -1.37 3.81
C PHE A 8 0.64 -2.05 3.25
N ILE A 9 1.66 -2.19 4.08
CA ILE A 9 2.78 -3.09 3.83
C ILE A 9 2.73 -4.17 4.90
N CYS A 10 2.59 -5.41 4.47
CA CYS A 10 2.40 -6.55 5.37
C CYS A 10 3.60 -7.49 5.32
N SER A 11 3.82 -8.23 6.41
CA SER A 11 4.85 -9.26 6.50
C SER A 11 4.19 -10.62 6.64
N ILE A 12 4.54 -11.56 5.76
CA ILE A 12 4.02 -12.94 5.86
C ILE A 12 4.61 -13.62 7.09
N THR A 13 5.91 -13.44 7.32
CA THR A 13 6.59 -14.12 8.43
C THR A 13 6.21 -13.56 9.79
N GLY A 14 6.02 -12.24 9.88
CA GLY A 14 5.67 -11.59 11.14
C GLY A 14 4.18 -11.47 11.39
N GLY A 15 3.37 -11.54 10.34
CA GLY A 15 1.92 -11.38 10.43
C GLY A 15 1.46 -9.94 10.66
N ASP A 16 2.37 -8.98 10.65
CA ASP A 16 2.06 -7.57 10.91
C ASP A 16 1.85 -6.80 9.63
N CYS A 17 0.99 -5.78 9.69
CA CYS A 17 0.79 -4.84 8.60
C CYS A 17 1.00 -3.42 9.10
N TYR A 18 1.63 -2.60 8.26
CA TYR A 18 1.87 -1.19 8.56
C TYR A 18 1.08 -0.33 7.61
N THR A 19 0.47 0.74 8.14
CA THR A 19 -0.21 1.72 7.32
C THR A 19 0.69 2.94 7.10
N ASN A 20 0.59 3.55 5.92
CA ASN A 20 1.29 4.80 5.65
C ASN A 20 0.52 5.95 6.29
N PRO A 21 1.17 6.83 7.09
CA PRO A 21 0.48 7.94 7.75
C PRO A 21 -0.09 8.99 6.77
N ASN A 22 0.36 8.98 5.51
CA ASN A 22 -0.19 9.87 4.49
C ASN A 22 -1.55 9.41 3.96
N TYR A 23 -2.01 8.25 4.38
CA TYR A 23 -3.30 7.70 3.99
C TYR A 23 -4.26 7.71 5.18
N PRO A 24 -5.56 7.65 4.94
CA PRO A 24 -6.22 7.41 3.65
C PRO A 24 -6.30 8.66 2.76
N LYS A 25 -6.46 8.42 1.44
CA LYS A 25 -6.74 9.45 0.44
C LYS A 25 -8.02 9.13 -0.29
N THR A 26 -8.70 10.15 -0.80
CA THR A 26 -9.97 9.96 -1.52
C THR A 26 -9.81 10.20 -3.01
N PHE A 27 -10.59 9.46 -3.80
CA PHE A 27 -10.61 9.56 -5.26
C PHE A 27 -12.05 9.55 -5.76
N ASP A 28 -12.28 10.18 -6.91
CA ASP A 28 -13.62 10.31 -7.45
C ASP A 28 -14.09 9.07 -8.21
N SER A 29 -13.17 8.17 -8.59
CA SER A 29 -13.54 6.95 -9.29
C SER A 29 -12.76 5.75 -8.75
N HIS A 30 -13.34 4.56 -8.92
CA HIS A 30 -12.67 3.32 -8.57
C HIS A 30 -11.40 3.13 -9.41
N TYR A 31 -11.46 3.48 -10.68
CA TYR A 31 -10.31 3.39 -11.58
C TYR A 31 -9.13 4.22 -11.05
N ASP A 32 -9.39 5.48 -10.70
CA ASP A 32 -8.34 6.35 -10.18
C ASP A 32 -7.77 5.83 -8.86
N CYS A 33 -8.64 5.31 -7.99
CA CYS A 33 -8.21 4.72 -6.72
C CYS A 33 -7.33 3.49 -6.96
N MET A 34 -7.72 2.61 -7.86
CA MET A 34 -6.94 1.41 -8.17
C MET A 34 -5.59 1.75 -8.78
N ARG A 35 -5.56 2.70 -9.71
CA ARG A 35 -4.32 3.12 -10.33
C ARG A 35 -3.37 3.72 -9.29
N ALA A 36 -3.88 4.59 -8.45
CA ALA A 36 -3.09 5.20 -7.38
C ALA A 36 -2.60 4.14 -6.40
N GLY A 37 -3.45 3.18 -6.03
CA GLY A 37 -3.08 2.11 -5.12
C GLY A 37 -1.93 1.26 -5.63
N LEU A 38 -1.97 0.89 -6.90
CA LEU A 38 -0.91 0.09 -7.51
C LEU A 38 0.41 0.85 -7.57
N VAL A 39 0.37 2.13 -7.99
CA VAL A 39 1.56 2.97 -8.08
C VAL A 39 2.16 3.22 -6.70
N GLU A 40 1.33 3.62 -5.74
CA GLU A 40 1.80 3.93 -4.39
C GLU A 40 2.32 2.70 -3.67
N ALA A 41 1.69 1.55 -3.87
CA ALA A 41 2.16 0.30 -3.28
C ALA A 41 3.58 -0.04 -3.75
N TYR A 42 3.83 0.10 -5.04
CA TYR A 42 5.17 -0.11 -5.61
C TYR A 42 6.16 0.92 -5.06
N GLU A 43 5.79 2.19 -5.06
CA GLU A 43 6.68 3.24 -4.60
C GLU A 43 7.05 3.07 -3.12
N ILE A 44 6.07 2.81 -2.27
CA ILE A 44 6.31 2.66 -0.83
C ILE A 44 7.19 1.44 -0.55
N LEU A 45 6.92 0.33 -1.23
CA LEU A 45 7.64 -0.91 -0.96
C LEU A 45 9.04 -0.93 -1.58
N ILE A 46 9.18 -0.43 -2.79
CA ILE A 46 10.41 -0.61 -3.59
C ILE A 46 11.09 0.72 -3.90
N ALA A 47 10.38 1.65 -4.56
CA ALA A 47 11.01 2.80 -5.19
C ALA A 47 11.53 3.83 -4.18
N ASP A 48 10.84 4.03 -3.07
CA ASP A 48 11.21 5.03 -2.06
C ASP A 48 12.39 4.62 -1.19
N GLY A 49 12.82 3.35 -1.27
CA GLY A 49 13.96 2.88 -0.51
C GLY A 49 13.72 2.76 1.00
N ASN A 50 12.45 2.69 1.43
CA ASN A 50 12.12 2.54 2.84
C ASN A 50 12.52 1.17 3.39
N PHE A 51 12.63 0.18 2.51
CA PHE A 51 13.00 -1.18 2.86
C PHE A 51 14.13 -1.64 1.96
N THR A 52 15.07 -2.40 2.52
CA THR A 52 16.13 -3.01 1.74
C THR A 52 15.63 -4.30 1.09
N GLU A 53 16.32 -4.73 0.04
CA GLU A 53 16.02 -6.03 -0.59
C GLU A 53 16.06 -7.16 0.42
N GLU A 54 17.06 -7.12 1.32
CA GLU A 54 17.19 -8.12 2.37
C GLU A 54 15.99 -8.13 3.31
N GLN A 55 15.52 -6.96 3.72
CA GLN A 55 14.33 -6.85 4.58
C GLN A 55 13.09 -7.40 3.88
N ILE A 56 12.91 -7.07 2.61
CA ILE A 56 11.76 -7.54 1.83
C ILE A 56 11.79 -9.06 1.73
N ASN A 57 12.96 -9.64 1.46
CA ASN A 57 13.10 -11.08 1.33
C ASN A 57 12.94 -11.82 2.65
N ASN A 58 13.56 -11.33 3.72
CA ASN A 58 13.56 -12.01 5.01
C ASN A 58 12.20 -11.93 5.71
N LEU A 59 11.55 -10.79 5.63
CA LEU A 59 10.24 -10.57 6.24
C LEU A 59 9.10 -10.94 5.29
N GLN A 60 9.41 -11.23 4.05
CA GLN A 60 8.44 -11.51 2.99
C GLN A 60 7.39 -10.41 2.93
N LEU A 61 7.85 -9.19 2.73
CA LEU A 61 6.99 -8.01 2.68
C LEU A 61 6.19 -7.99 1.39
N TYR A 62 4.94 -7.59 1.49
CA TYR A 62 4.07 -7.43 0.32
C TYR A 62 3.14 -6.25 0.54
N PRO A 63 2.74 -5.58 -0.55
CA PRO A 63 1.81 -4.47 -0.44
C PRO A 63 0.38 -4.97 -0.47
N LYS A 64 -0.49 -4.25 0.22
CA LYS A 64 -1.93 -4.46 0.17
C LYS A 64 -2.59 -3.10 0.15
N PHE A 65 -3.65 -2.95 -0.64
CA PHE A 65 -4.42 -1.72 -0.60
C PHE A 65 -5.89 -2.02 -0.79
N VAL A 66 -6.71 -1.09 -0.30
CA VAL A 66 -8.17 -1.21 -0.35
C VAL A 66 -8.73 0.08 -0.89
N CYS A 67 -9.67 -0.03 -1.83
CA CYS A 67 -10.47 1.07 -2.34
C CYS A 67 -11.90 0.86 -1.87
N ALA A 68 -12.28 1.52 -0.79
CA ALA A 68 -13.60 1.37 -0.18
C ALA A 68 -14.52 2.51 -0.62
N PRO A 69 -15.74 2.23 -1.08
CA PRO A 69 -16.70 3.28 -1.40
C PRO A 69 -17.17 4.00 -0.14
N ILE A 70 -17.30 5.31 -0.27
CA ILE A 70 -17.78 6.17 0.81
C ILE A 70 -18.86 7.13 0.35
#